data_c244eef29b78d0e57c1fb82c39979039
#
_entry.id   c244eef29b78d0e57c1fb82c39979039
#
_cell.length_a   1.000
_cell.length_b   1.000
_cell.length_c   1.000
_cell.angle_alpha   90.00
_cell.angle_beta   90.00
_cell.angle_gamma   90.00
#
_symmetry.space_group_name_H-M   'P 1'
#
loop_
_entity.id
_entity.type
_entity.pdbx_description
1 polymer ?
#
loop_
_entity_poly.entity_id
_entity_poly.type
_entity_poly.pdbx_seq_one_letter_code
_entity_poly.pdbx_strand_id
1 'polypeptide(L)'
;MRVNSPVTQKEHPFPPGETLVSTTDLQGRILYCNSAFVELSGFTREELMGQPHNIVRHPDMPEEAFRDLWDTIKAGLPWSALVKNRRKNGDHYWVRANVTPLLDEQGQPCGVMSVRTEPRREDIQAVEPIYRRMREEGAACSLRLERGHLLDRSPLGRLRGLLQMGVRGRITLSIQASTLLCLILGAWGGGTQLGAGTVLAGLLLSAALA
;
A
#
# COMPACT_ATOMS: atom_id res chain seq x y z
N MET A 1 11.85 -0.89 15.72
CA MET A 1 12.03 0.00 14.55
C MET A 1 13.02 1.12 14.86
N ARG A 2 13.82 1.63 13.86
CA ARG A 2 14.73 2.77 14.07
C ARG A 2 13.90 4.03 14.32
N VAL A 3 14.16 4.74 15.41
CA VAL A 3 13.58 6.05 15.72
C VAL A 3 14.65 7.10 15.44
N ASN A 4 14.38 7.97 14.46
CA ASN A 4 15.29 9.06 14.13
C ASN A 4 14.90 10.32 14.89
N SER A 5 15.89 10.97 15.50
CA SER A 5 15.75 12.26 16.20
C SER A 5 16.85 13.22 15.75
N PRO A 6 16.71 14.53 15.93
CA PRO A 6 15.53 15.24 16.46
C PRO A 6 14.36 15.26 15.48
N VAL A 7 13.17 15.70 15.95
CA VAL A 7 11.97 15.95 15.16
C VAL A 7 11.42 17.33 15.55
N THR A 8 11.22 18.22 14.57
CA THR A 8 10.79 19.60 14.82
C THR A 8 9.31 19.85 14.53
N GLN A 9 8.61 18.90 13.89
CA GLN A 9 7.24 19.04 13.38
C GLN A 9 7.06 20.16 12.32
N LYS A 10 8.16 20.78 11.87
CA LYS A 10 8.15 21.79 10.82
C LYS A 10 8.20 21.12 9.46
N GLU A 11 7.23 21.44 8.62
CA GLU A 11 7.21 20.98 7.24
C GLU A 11 8.18 21.79 6.38
N HIS A 12 9.00 21.10 5.62
CA HIS A 12 9.81 21.68 4.57
C HIS A 12 9.11 21.41 3.23
N PRO A 13 8.81 22.44 2.43
CA PRO A 13 8.08 22.25 1.19
C PRO A 13 8.88 21.39 0.20
N PHE A 14 8.16 20.56 -0.56
CA PHE A 14 8.77 19.83 -1.67
C PHE A 14 9.08 20.82 -2.80
N PRO A 15 10.29 20.79 -3.40
CA PRO A 15 10.64 21.70 -4.48
C PRO A 15 9.76 21.43 -5.71
N PRO A 16 9.09 22.45 -6.29
CA PRO A 16 8.21 22.28 -7.44
C PRO A 16 8.96 21.70 -8.65
N GLY A 17 8.36 20.71 -9.31
CA GLY A 17 8.91 20.08 -10.51
C GLY A 17 10.09 19.13 -10.28
N GLU A 18 10.57 18.99 -9.05
CA GLU A 18 11.65 18.07 -8.73
C GLU A 18 11.16 16.62 -8.59
N THR A 19 12.09 15.72 -8.79
CA THR A 19 11.87 14.27 -8.58
C THR A 19 13.05 13.72 -7.79
N LEU A 20 12.76 13.05 -6.67
CA LEU A 20 13.79 12.40 -5.88
C LEU A 20 13.95 10.96 -6.34
N VAL A 21 15.16 10.58 -6.70
CA VAL A 21 15.49 9.22 -7.14
C VAL A 21 16.54 8.62 -6.23
N SER A 22 16.31 7.39 -5.81
CA SER A 22 17.31 6.59 -5.13
C SER A 22 17.20 5.11 -5.51
N THR A 23 18.33 4.40 -5.50
CA THR A 23 18.36 2.94 -5.57
C THR A 23 18.96 2.37 -4.30
N THR A 24 18.54 1.16 -3.94
CA THR A 24 19.10 0.42 -2.82
C THR A 24 19.39 -1.02 -3.23
N ASP A 25 20.22 -1.69 -2.44
CA ASP A 25 20.31 -3.15 -2.46
C ASP A 25 19.05 -3.79 -1.86
N LEU A 26 19.01 -5.12 -1.85
CA LEU A 26 17.88 -5.89 -1.27
C LEU A 26 17.78 -5.75 0.27
N GLN A 27 18.83 -5.27 0.92
CA GLN A 27 18.86 -4.96 2.35
C GLN A 27 18.39 -3.52 2.65
N GLY A 28 18.08 -2.75 1.58
CA GLY A 28 17.64 -1.36 1.69
C GLY A 28 18.78 -0.36 1.94
N ARG A 29 20.04 -0.71 1.64
CA ARG A 29 21.16 0.22 1.70
C ARG A 29 21.22 1.05 0.43
N ILE A 30 21.41 2.35 0.58
CA ILE A 30 21.42 3.31 -0.52
C ILE A 30 22.68 3.09 -1.37
N LEU A 31 22.48 2.76 -2.64
CA LEU A 31 23.53 2.60 -3.65
C LEU A 31 23.66 3.83 -4.55
N TYR A 32 22.55 4.57 -4.72
CA TYR A 32 22.51 5.78 -5.51
C TYR A 32 21.43 6.73 -4.98
N CYS A 33 21.69 8.02 -5.10
CA CYS A 33 20.69 9.07 -4.92
C CYS A 33 21.03 10.27 -5.82
N ASN A 34 20.01 10.95 -6.37
CA ASN A 34 20.22 12.16 -7.16
C ASN A 34 20.44 13.40 -6.25
N SER A 35 20.84 14.53 -6.86
CA SER A 35 21.09 15.79 -6.14
C SER A 35 19.86 16.29 -5.40
N ALA A 36 18.68 16.24 -6.03
CA ALA A 36 17.43 16.67 -5.40
C ALA A 36 17.13 15.89 -4.09
N PHE A 37 17.44 14.58 -4.06
CA PHE A 37 17.29 13.80 -2.82
C PHE A 37 18.28 14.24 -1.73
N VAL A 38 19.53 14.51 -2.10
CA VAL A 38 20.56 15.03 -1.18
C VAL A 38 20.10 16.36 -0.58
N GLU A 39 19.75 17.32 -1.42
CA GLU A 39 19.34 18.67 -1.01
C GLU A 39 18.09 18.64 -0.12
N LEU A 40 17.05 17.92 -0.55
CA LEU A 40 15.80 17.87 0.21
C LEU A 40 15.97 17.14 1.53
N SER A 41 16.76 16.07 1.57
CA SER A 41 17.00 15.33 2.83
C SER A 41 17.88 16.09 3.82
N GLY A 42 18.72 17.01 3.33
CA GLY A 42 19.68 17.77 4.13
C GLY A 42 20.88 16.96 4.62
N PHE A 43 21.05 15.73 4.13
CA PHE A 43 22.24 14.91 4.34
C PHE A 43 23.21 15.13 3.19
N THR A 44 24.50 14.95 3.43
CA THR A 44 25.46 14.88 2.33
C THR A 44 25.37 13.53 1.60
N ARG A 45 25.91 13.47 0.38
CA ARG A 45 25.94 12.20 -0.38
C ARG A 45 26.71 11.12 0.38
N GLU A 46 27.83 11.49 0.99
CA GLU A 46 28.70 10.58 1.76
C GLU A 46 27.96 10.02 2.99
N GLU A 47 27.10 10.83 3.62
CA GLU A 47 26.27 10.41 4.75
C GLU A 47 25.13 9.48 4.35
N LEU A 48 24.71 9.51 3.08
CA LEU A 48 23.61 8.69 2.57
C LEU A 48 24.09 7.36 1.99
N MET A 49 25.21 7.37 1.25
CA MET A 49 25.67 6.18 0.55
C MET A 49 26.01 5.04 1.51
N GLY A 50 25.55 3.83 1.18
CA GLY A 50 25.71 2.63 2.01
C GLY A 50 24.87 2.59 3.28
N GLN A 51 24.19 3.68 3.65
CA GLN A 51 23.30 3.70 4.81
C GLN A 51 21.96 3.05 4.51
N PRO A 52 21.32 2.44 5.51
CA PRO A 52 19.95 1.99 5.37
C PRO A 52 19.02 3.16 5.03
N HIS A 53 18.15 3.00 4.05
CA HIS A 53 17.26 4.06 3.56
C HIS A 53 16.34 4.64 4.66
N ASN A 54 16.16 3.89 5.76
CA ASN A 54 15.41 4.37 6.92
C ASN A 54 16.09 5.53 7.68
N ILE A 55 17.26 6.00 7.24
CA ILE A 55 17.91 7.22 7.77
C ILE A 55 17.02 8.46 7.60
N VAL A 56 16.25 8.54 6.51
CA VAL A 56 15.31 9.63 6.24
C VAL A 56 13.89 9.35 6.74
N ARG A 57 13.66 8.26 7.46
CA ARG A 57 12.33 7.91 7.94
C ARG A 57 11.87 8.82 9.06
N HIS A 58 10.65 9.38 8.93
CA HIS A 58 10.02 10.09 10.04
C HIS A 58 9.38 9.12 11.02
N PRO A 59 9.49 9.33 12.36
CA PRO A 59 8.89 8.43 13.35
C PRO A 59 7.36 8.41 13.33
N ASP A 60 6.69 9.44 12.74
CA ASP A 60 5.25 9.45 12.56
C ASP A 60 4.74 8.45 11.50
N MET A 61 5.61 7.82 10.74
CA MET A 61 5.20 6.77 9.80
C MET A 61 4.88 5.48 10.53
N PRO A 62 3.69 4.86 10.27
CA PRO A 62 3.35 3.59 10.89
C PRO A 62 4.27 2.47 10.40
N GLU A 63 4.57 1.50 11.27
CA GLU A 63 5.37 0.31 10.92
C GLU A 63 4.73 -0.49 9.80
N GLU A 64 3.41 -0.53 9.79
CA GLU A 64 2.57 -1.20 8.81
C GLU A 64 2.89 -0.76 7.37
N ALA A 65 3.16 0.55 7.13
CA ALA A 65 3.49 1.05 5.81
C ALA A 65 4.78 0.44 5.24
N PHE A 66 5.76 0.20 6.11
CA PHE A 66 7.03 -0.39 5.68
C PHE A 66 6.97 -1.91 5.62
N ARG A 67 6.15 -2.54 6.46
CA ARG A 67 5.84 -3.97 6.33
C ARG A 67 5.21 -4.24 4.96
N ASP A 68 4.15 -3.49 4.62
CA ASP A 68 3.46 -3.61 3.33
C ASP A 68 4.39 -3.34 2.15
N LEU A 69 5.26 -2.31 2.24
CA LEU A 69 6.27 -2.04 1.22
C LEU A 69 7.16 -3.26 0.98
N TRP A 70 7.76 -3.82 2.05
CA TRP A 70 8.68 -4.93 1.89
C TRP A 70 8.01 -6.22 1.44
N ASP A 71 6.79 -6.50 1.92
CA ASP A 71 6.00 -7.64 1.47
C ASP A 71 5.68 -7.53 -0.02
N THR A 72 5.31 -6.32 -0.48
CA THR A 72 5.01 -6.04 -1.89
C THR A 72 6.25 -6.18 -2.78
N ILE A 73 7.39 -5.59 -2.39
CA ILE A 73 8.64 -5.66 -3.16
C ILE A 73 9.17 -7.10 -3.23
N LYS A 74 9.12 -7.86 -2.15
CA LYS A 74 9.51 -9.27 -2.13
C LYS A 74 8.64 -10.14 -3.04
N ALA A 75 7.38 -9.75 -3.24
CA ALA A 75 6.48 -10.38 -4.21
C ALA A 75 6.76 -9.98 -5.67
N GLY A 76 7.79 -9.16 -5.93
CA GLY A 76 8.14 -8.69 -7.26
C GLY A 76 7.21 -7.59 -7.80
N LEU A 77 6.41 -6.96 -6.94
CA LEU A 77 5.37 -6.01 -7.32
C LEU A 77 5.77 -4.57 -6.98
N PRO A 78 5.32 -3.58 -7.76
CA PRO A 78 5.50 -2.18 -7.44
C PRO A 78 4.61 -1.76 -6.26
N TRP A 79 5.12 -0.82 -5.45
CA TRP A 79 4.44 -0.24 -4.31
C TRP A 79 4.35 1.28 -4.45
N SER A 80 3.21 1.88 -4.09
CA SER A 80 3.03 3.32 -4.12
C SER A 80 2.21 3.81 -2.93
N ALA A 81 2.77 4.73 -2.14
CA ALA A 81 2.06 5.37 -1.03
C ALA A 81 2.62 6.76 -0.71
N LEU A 82 1.90 7.48 0.16
CA LEU A 82 2.41 8.70 0.76
C LEU A 82 3.35 8.38 1.91
N VAL A 83 4.49 9.06 1.94
CA VAL A 83 5.51 8.85 2.96
C VAL A 83 5.94 10.17 3.56
N LYS A 84 5.92 10.25 4.88
CA LYS A 84 6.51 11.36 5.63
C LYS A 84 7.97 11.04 5.90
N ASN A 85 8.86 11.86 5.37
CA ASN A 85 10.30 11.74 5.57
C ASN A 85 10.81 12.80 6.53
N ARG A 86 11.94 12.53 7.17
CA ARG A 86 12.63 13.42 8.08
C ARG A 86 13.92 13.94 7.42
N ARG A 87 14.14 15.22 7.51
CA ARG A 87 15.41 15.87 7.16
C ARG A 87 16.46 15.68 8.27
N LYS A 88 17.71 15.88 7.94
CA LYS A 88 18.82 15.80 8.92
C LYS A 88 18.61 16.72 10.13
N ASN A 89 18.09 17.95 9.91
CA ASN A 89 17.82 18.93 10.97
C ASN A 89 16.55 18.62 11.81
N GLY A 90 15.78 17.61 11.43
CA GLY A 90 14.55 17.20 12.13
C GLY A 90 13.26 17.69 11.50
N ASP A 91 13.30 18.58 10.52
CA ASP A 91 12.13 18.97 9.74
C ASP A 91 11.62 17.77 8.94
N HIS A 92 10.40 17.85 8.44
CA HIS A 92 9.83 16.78 7.65
C HIS A 92 9.38 17.28 6.27
N TYR A 93 9.25 16.33 5.35
CA TYR A 93 8.66 16.55 4.03
C TYR A 93 7.84 15.34 3.62
N TRP A 94 6.78 15.59 2.87
CA TRP A 94 5.93 14.55 2.33
C TRP A 94 6.31 14.24 0.89
N VAL A 95 6.20 12.98 0.53
CA VAL A 95 6.42 12.49 -0.82
C VAL A 95 5.37 11.45 -1.20
N ARG A 96 5.04 11.39 -2.49
CA ARG A 96 4.43 10.20 -3.08
C ARG A 96 5.58 9.30 -3.54
N ALA A 97 5.79 8.22 -2.84
CA ALA A 97 6.84 7.26 -3.15
C ALA A 97 6.31 6.18 -4.09
N ASN A 98 6.99 5.98 -5.22
CA ASN A 98 6.79 4.87 -6.13
C ASN A 98 8.03 4.00 -6.06
N VAL A 99 7.88 2.77 -5.62
CA VAL A 99 8.99 1.85 -5.33
C VAL A 99 8.81 0.60 -6.19
N THR A 100 9.86 0.24 -6.92
CA THR A 100 9.83 -0.87 -7.88
C THR A 100 11.05 -1.75 -7.67
N PRO A 101 10.90 -3.09 -7.64
CA PRO A 101 12.04 -4.00 -7.62
C PRO A 101 12.83 -3.87 -8.92
N LEU A 102 14.15 -3.87 -8.82
CA LEU A 102 15.07 -4.00 -9.94
C LEU A 102 15.37 -5.48 -10.14
N LEU A 103 15.32 -5.93 -11.38
CA LEU A 103 15.60 -7.31 -11.76
C LEU A 103 16.91 -7.36 -12.53
N ASP A 104 17.68 -8.41 -12.32
CA ASP A 104 18.88 -8.72 -13.11
C ASP A 104 18.50 -9.32 -14.49
N GLU A 105 19.52 -9.68 -15.27
CA GLU A 105 19.32 -10.30 -16.60
C GLU A 105 18.62 -11.65 -16.53
N GLN A 106 18.63 -12.32 -15.38
CA GLN A 106 17.96 -13.59 -15.12
C GLN A 106 16.56 -13.40 -14.55
N GLY A 107 16.08 -12.15 -14.40
CA GLY A 107 14.78 -11.81 -13.85
C GLY A 107 14.70 -11.93 -12.32
N GLN A 108 15.84 -12.05 -11.62
CA GLN A 108 15.87 -12.10 -10.17
C GLN A 108 15.98 -10.71 -9.57
N PRO A 109 15.33 -10.45 -8.43
CA PRO A 109 15.47 -9.16 -7.73
C PRO A 109 16.93 -8.90 -7.34
N CYS A 110 17.50 -7.80 -7.79
CA CYS A 110 18.88 -7.38 -7.49
C CYS A 110 18.94 -6.06 -6.70
N GLY A 111 17.83 -5.36 -6.57
CA GLY A 111 17.77 -4.09 -5.86
C GLY A 111 16.37 -3.50 -5.89
N VAL A 112 16.27 -2.25 -5.43
CA VAL A 112 15.00 -1.50 -5.39
C VAL A 112 15.25 -0.08 -5.88
N MET A 113 14.42 0.40 -6.79
CA MET A 113 14.38 1.79 -7.22
C MET A 113 13.20 2.50 -6.58
N SER A 114 13.42 3.71 -6.11
CA SER A 114 12.38 4.56 -5.57
C SER A 114 12.40 5.93 -6.25
N VAL A 115 11.27 6.26 -6.86
CA VAL A 115 11.01 7.58 -7.47
C VAL A 115 9.96 8.28 -6.64
N ARG A 116 10.25 9.51 -6.20
CA ARG A 116 9.38 10.29 -5.31
C ARG A 116 9.06 11.62 -5.94
N THR A 117 7.79 11.96 -5.90
CA THR A 117 7.25 13.21 -6.44
C THR A 117 6.50 13.97 -5.36
N GLU A 118 6.18 15.22 -5.64
CA GLU A 118 5.34 16.04 -4.79
C GLU A 118 3.94 15.42 -4.67
N PRO A 119 3.43 15.21 -3.44
CA PRO A 119 2.06 14.76 -3.22
C PRO A 119 1.09 15.94 -3.27
N ARG A 120 -0.17 15.70 -3.61
CA ARG A 120 -1.22 16.70 -3.47
C ARG A 120 -1.49 16.96 -1.99
N ARG A 121 -1.81 18.21 -1.65
CA ARG A 121 -2.07 18.61 -0.26
C ARG A 121 -3.28 17.89 0.34
N GLU A 122 -4.31 17.67 -0.47
CA GLU A 122 -5.52 16.95 -0.07
C GLU A 122 -5.21 15.49 0.33
N ASP A 123 -4.30 14.84 -0.42
CA ASP A 123 -3.90 13.47 -0.14
C ASP A 123 -3.16 13.36 1.21
N ILE A 124 -2.30 14.35 1.53
CA ILE A 124 -1.61 14.42 2.82
C ILE A 124 -2.62 14.58 3.95
N GLN A 125 -3.55 15.54 3.82
CA GLN A 125 -4.57 15.81 4.84
C GLN A 125 -5.47 14.60 5.09
N ALA A 126 -5.74 13.81 4.04
CA ALA A 126 -6.54 12.60 4.17
C ALA A 126 -5.78 11.45 4.86
N VAL A 127 -4.47 11.29 4.57
CA VAL A 127 -3.71 10.13 5.05
C VAL A 127 -3.09 10.34 6.43
N GLU A 128 -2.73 11.56 6.80
CA GLU A 128 -2.02 11.83 8.06
C GLU A 128 -2.79 11.39 9.32
N PRO A 129 -4.11 11.67 9.46
CA PRO A 129 -4.89 11.16 10.58
C PRO A 129 -5.01 9.63 10.58
N ILE A 130 -5.03 9.00 9.40
CA ILE A 130 -5.06 7.55 9.27
C ILE A 130 -3.75 6.93 9.77
N TYR A 131 -2.61 7.47 9.36
CA TYR A 131 -1.29 7.00 9.82
C TYR A 131 -1.10 7.20 11.33
N ARG A 132 -1.62 8.31 11.88
CA ARG A 132 -1.65 8.54 13.33
C ARG A 132 -2.43 7.43 14.03
N ARG A 133 -3.64 7.16 13.58
CA ARG A 133 -4.50 6.10 14.13
C ARG A 133 -3.84 4.73 14.04
N MET A 134 -3.26 4.37 12.90
CA MET A 134 -2.52 3.10 12.72
C MET A 134 -1.38 2.95 13.71
N ARG A 135 -0.68 4.05 14.04
CA ARG A 135 0.43 4.08 14.99
C ARG A 135 -0.06 3.95 16.43
N GLU A 136 -1.14 4.66 16.78
CA GLU A 136 -1.71 4.67 18.13
C GLU A 136 -2.39 3.34 18.48
N GLU A 137 -3.17 2.78 17.57
CA GLU A 137 -3.89 1.51 17.76
C GLU A 137 -3.00 0.28 17.50
N GLY A 138 -1.90 0.43 16.76
CA GLY A 138 -0.97 -0.65 16.47
C GLY A 138 -1.64 -1.88 15.87
N ALA A 139 -1.43 -3.03 16.47
CA ALA A 139 -1.98 -4.31 16.00
C ALA A 139 -3.52 -4.38 16.09
N ALA A 140 -4.15 -3.58 16.96
CA ALA A 140 -5.61 -3.53 17.11
C ALA A 140 -6.30 -2.71 15.99
N CYS A 141 -5.54 -1.93 15.23
CA CYS A 141 -6.08 -1.12 14.15
C CYS A 141 -6.76 -2.00 13.09
N SER A 142 -8.00 -1.66 12.72
CA SER A 142 -8.71 -2.34 11.63
C SER A 142 -8.21 -1.95 10.24
N LEU A 143 -7.49 -0.83 10.15
CA LEU A 143 -6.90 -0.34 8.91
C LEU A 143 -5.61 -1.11 8.59
N ARG A 144 -5.45 -1.47 7.33
CA ARG A 144 -4.24 -2.12 6.81
C ARG A 144 -3.82 -1.45 5.51
N LEU A 145 -2.56 -1.58 5.19
CA LEU A 145 -2.03 -1.25 3.88
C LEU A 145 -1.79 -2.55 3.09
N GLU A 146 -2.20 -2.52 1.84
CA GLU A 146 -1.93 -3.58 0.87
C GLU A 146 -1.52 -2.94 -0.45
N ARG A 147 -0.27 -3.14 -0.85
CA ARG A 147 0.36 -2.50 -2.02
C ARG A 147 0.27 -0.97 -2.01
N GLY A 148 0.31 -0.38 -0.81
CA GLY A 148 0.15 1.06 -0.61
C GLY A 148 -1.28 1.56 -0.54
N HIS A 149 -2.29 0.70 -0.80
CA HIS A 149 -3.69 1.06 -0.70
C HIS A 149 -4.23 0.80 0.71
N LEU A 150 -5.06 1.74 1.18
CA LEU A 150 -5.72 1.60 2.48
C LEU A 150 -6.92 0.66 2.39
N LEU A 151 -6.91 -0.36 3.23
CA LEU A 151 -8.02 -1.31 3.38
C LEU A 151 -8.57 -1.22 4.80
N ASP A 152 -9.88 -1.09 4.91
CA ASP A 152 -10.58 -1.19 6.18
C ASP A 152 -11.12 -2.62 6.37
N ARG A 153 -10.51 -3.36 7.30
CA ARG A 153 -10.90 -4.74 7.64
C ARG A 153 -12.00 -4.82 8.70
N SER A 154 -12.52 -3.68 9.16
CA SER A 154 -13.70 -3.68 10.03
C SER A 154 -14.89 -4.34 9.33
N PRO A 155 -15.89 -4.88 10.08
CA PRO A 155 -17.10 -5.45 9.48
C PRO A 155 -17.82 -4.46 8.56
N LEU A 156 -17.90 -3.19 8.97
CA LEU A 156 -18.45 -2.09 8.16
C LEU A 156 -17.61 -1.74 6.94
N GLY A 157 -16.28 -1.76 7.08
CA GLY A 157 -15.34 -1.55 5.97
C GLY A 157 -15.44 -2.64 4.91
N ARG A 158 -15.57 -3.90 5.34
CA ARG A 158 -15.82 -5.04 4.44
C ARG A 158 -17.14 -4.89 3.68
N LEU A 159 -18.21 -4.45 4.36
CA LEU A 159 -19.51 -4.19 3.74
C LEU A 159 -19.42 -3.04 2.72
N ARG A 160 -18.71 -1.94 3.05
CA ARG A 160 -18.47 -0.84 2.11
C ARG A 160 -17.62 -1.29 0.91
N GLY A 161 -16.61 -2.14 1.11
CA GLY A 161 -15.82 -2.74 0.04
C GLY A 161 -16.68 -3.56 -0.92
N LEU A 162 -17.65 -4.33 -0.42
CA LEU A 162 -18.62 -5.06 -1.24
C LEU A 162 -19.51 -4.11 -2.08
N LEU A 163 -19.90 -2.95 -1.52
CA LEU A 163 -20.68 -1.95 -2.25
C LEU A 163 -19.86 -1.17 -3.29
N GLN A 164 -18.54 -1.09 -3.10
CA GLN A 164 -17.60 -0.42 -4.03
C GLN A 164 -17.00 -1.38 -5.07
N MET A 165 -17.36 -2.66 -5.05
CA MET A 165 -16.94 -3.61 -6.07
C MET A 165 -17.39 -3.15 -7.46
N GLY A 166 -16.49 -3.25 -8.44
CA GLY A 166 -16.79 -2.97 -9.84
C GLY A 166 -17.96 -3.84 -10.34
N VAL A 167 -18.51 -3.48 -11.49
CA VAL A 167 -19.70 -4.13 -12.09
C VAL A 167 -19.55 -5.66 -12.12
N ARG A 168 -18.37 -6.18 -12.49
CA ARG A 168 -18.09 -7.62 -12.51
C ARG A 168 -18.24 -8.27 -11.13
N GLY A 169 -17.66 -7.69 -10.09
CA GLY A 169 -17.75 -8.22 -8.73
C GLY A 169 -19.18 -8.21 -8.18
N ARG A 170 -19.96 -7.17 -8.50
CA ARG A 170 -21.37 -7.07 -8.10
C ARG A 170 -22.24 -8.11 -8.80
N ILE A 171 -21.99 -8.38 -10.09
CA ILE A 171 -22.69 -9.43 -10.84
C ILE A 171 -22.36 -10.81 -10.25
N THR A 172 -21.09 -11.12 -10.00
CA THR A 172 -20.66 -12.39 -9.43
C THR A 172 -21.32 -12.61 -8.05
N LEU A 173 -21.30 -11.60 -7.19
CA LEU A 173 -21.90 -11.68 -5.85
C LEU A 173 -23.42 -11.87 -5.92
N SER A 174 -24.13 -11.18 -6.83
CA SER A 174 -25.59 -11.34 -6.99
C SER A 174 -25.96 -12.73 -7.52
N ILE A 175 -25.17 -13.29 -8.45
CA ILE A 175 -25.37 -14.65 -8.94
C ILE A 175 -25.16 -15.67 -7.80
N GLN A 176 -24.07 -15.53 -7.02
CA GLN A 176 -23.79 -16.42 -5.89
C GLN A 176 -24.88 -16.34 -4.81
N ALA A 177 -25.33 -15.12 -4.48
CA ALA A 177 -26.39 -14.91 -3.50
C ALA A 177 -27.72 -15.53 -3.98
N SER A 178 -28.08 -15.37 -5.27
CA SER A 178 -29.29 -15.98 -5.86
C SER A 178 -29.18 -17.50 -5.86
N THR A 179 -28.02 -18.04 -6.18
CA THR A 179 -27.80 -19.50 -6.19
C THR A 179 -27.94 -20.09 -4.78
N LEU A 180 -27.35 -19.41 -3.77
CA LEU A 180 -27.46 -19.82 -2.37
C LEU A 180 -28.90 -19.74 -1.87
N LEU A 181 -29.63 -18.69 -2.22
CA LEU A 181 -31.05 -18.54 -1.87
C LEU A 181 -31.89 -19.67 -2.49
N CYS A 182 -31.67 -20.03 -3.77
CA CYS A 182 -32.36 -21.13 -4.42
C CYS A 182 -32.03 -22.48 -3.76
N LEU A 183 -30.78 -22.68 -3.31
CA LEU A 183 -30.41 -23.89 -2.56
C LEU A 183 -31.13 -23.98 -1.20
N ILE A 184 -31.20 -22.88 -0.46
CA ILE A 184 -31.88 -22.81 0.83
C ILE A 184 -33.38 -23.07 0.65
N LEU A 185 -34.03 -22.42 -0.31
CA LEU A 185 -35.45 -22.58 -0.60
C LEU A 185 -35.77 -23.98 -1.12
N GLY A 186 -34.89 -24.58 -1.96
CA GLY A 186 -35.02 -25.94 -2.44
C GLY A 186 -34.88 -26.99 -1.34
N ALA A 187 -34.03 -26.75 -0.35
CA ALA A 187 -33.86 -27.63 0.81
C ALA A 187 -35.07 -27.59 1.78
N TRP A 188 -35.79 -26.44 1.85
CA TRP A 188 -36.99 -26.28 2.68
C TRP A 188 -38.27 -26.74 1.99
N GLY A 189 -38.29 -26.72 0.65
CA GLY A 189 -39.50 -27.01 -0.15
C GLY A 189 -39.71 -28.49 -0.53
N GLY A 190 -38.94 -29.43 0.01
CA GLY A 190 -39.14 -30.88 -0.16
C GLY A 190 -39.37 -31.33 -1.62
N GLY A 191 -38.27 -31.54 -2.37
CA GLY A 191 -38.24 -32.51 -3.46
C GLY A 191 -38.86 -32.09 -4.80
N THR A 192 -38.27 -31.15 -5.50
CA THR A 192 -38.45 -31.08 -6.95
C THR A 192 -37.06 -31.11 -7.64
N GLN A 193 -36.91 -32.00 -8.63
CA GLN A 193 -35.67 -32.23 -9.40
C GLN A 193 -35.19 -30.99 -10.21
N LEU A 194 -35.90 -29.90 -10.20
CA LEU A 194 -35.58 -28.67 -10.93
C LEU A 194 -34.45 -27.84 -10.31
N GLY A 195 -34.08 -28.10 -9.04
CA GLY A 195 -33.07 -27.29 -8.33
C GLY A 195 -31.64 -27.55 -8.72
N ALA A 196 -31.31 -28.78 -9.10
CA ALA A 196 -29.88 -29.16 -9.34
C ALA A 196 -29.34 -28.61 -10.67
N GLY A 197 -30.14 -28.56 -11.71
CA GLY A 197 -29.70 -28.06 -13.04
C GLY A 197 -29.46 -26.54 -13.07
N THR A 198 -30.31 -25.78 -12.39
CA THR A 198 -30.16 -24.31 -12.32
C THR A 198 -28.99 -23.89 -11.45
N VAL A 199 -28.66 -24.65 -10.40
CA VAL A 199 -27.47 -24.43 -9.55
C VAL A 199 -26.19 -24.67 -10.31
N LEU A 200 -26.14 -25.79 -11.08
CA LEU A 200 -24.94 -26.14 -11.87
C LEU A 200 -24.68 -25.11 -12.99
N ALA A 201 -25.74 -24.66 -13.65
CA ALA A 201 -25.65 -23.62 -14.69
C ALA A 201 -25.16 -22.27 -14.13
N GLY A 202 -25.62 -21.88 -12.93
CA GLY A 202 -25.20 -20.65 -12.26
C GLY A 202 -23.73 -20.70 -11.83
N LEU A 203 -23.26 -21.84 -11.31
CA LEU A 203 -21.84 -22.04 -10.93
C LEU A 203 -20.91 -22.04 -12.15
N LEU A 204 -21.31 -22.67 -13.24
CA LEU A 204 -20.53 -22.69 -14.49
C LEU A 204 -20.46 -21.30 -15.14
N LEU A 205 -21.56 -20.52 -15.11
CA LEU A 205 -21.57 -19.15 -15.62
C LEU A 205 -20.67 -18.22 -14.78
N SER A 206 -20.68 -18.39 -13.46
CA SER A 206 -19.83 -17.60 -12.56
C SER A 206 -18.35 -17.92 -12.74
N ALA A 207 -17.98 -19.17 -13.01
CA ALA A 207 -16.61 -19.59 -13.28
C ALA A 207 -16.07 -19.12 -14.64
N ALA A 208 -16.97 -18.92 -15.62
CA ALA A 208 -16.59 -18.42 -16.96
C ALA A 208 -16.45 -16.88 -17.02
N LEU A 209 -16.98 -16.16 -16.02
CA LEU A 209 -16.97 -14.68 -15.95
C LEU A 209 -15.96 -14.13 -14.92
N ALA A 210 -15.26 -15.00 -14.15
CA ALA A 210 -14.20 -14.65 -13.21
C ALA A 210 -12.83 -14.70 -13.87
#